data_ed9eca20f7a97aec380eb90c81a88e60
#
_entry.id   ed9eca20f7a97aec380eb90c81a88e60
#
_cell.length_a   1.000
_cell.length_b   1.000
_cell.length_c   1.000
_cell.angle_alpha   90.00
_cell.angle_beta   90.00
_cell.angle_gamma   90.00
#
_symmetry.space_group_name_H-M   'P 1'
#
loop_
_entity.id
_entity.type
_entity.pdbx_description
1 polymer ?
#
loop_
_entity_poly.entity_id
_entity_poly.type
_entity_poly.pdbx_seq_one_letter_code
_entity_poly.pdbx_strand_id
1 'polypeptide(L)'
;MEEKLNNKYSIIVNKKRRYNADDFKDFKYINITSTDGRNILIEEVTNIQFNKLKEEMKKQGINIGIKYALRNEQEQSDLYKKFCEKYGKEYADKIVCPVGTSEHHTGLAIDVEVMVDNKWIINNDNIEISEPILKVMHRYLIKYGFILRYPKQKENITQITYEPWHIRYVGTELANYLNQNNLVLDEYSY
;
A
#
# COMPACT_ATOMS: atom_id res chain seq x y z
N MET A 1 3.34 -30.22 -0.46
CA MET A 1 3.93 -28.92 -0.86
C MET A 1 2.93 -28.27 -1.79
N GLU A 2 2.22 -27.24 -1.30
CA GLU A 2 1.34 -26.47 -2.18
C GLU A 2 2.20 -25.77 -3.24
N GLU A 3 1.80 -25.92 -4.49
CA GLU A 3 2.45 -25.26 -5.62
C GLU A 3 2.32 -23.74 -5.40
N LYS A 4 3.47 -23.04 -5.25
CA LYS A 4 3.47 -21.58 -5.09
C LYS A 4 2.81 -20.97 -6.31
N LEU A 5 1.83 -20.11 -6.10
CA LEU A 5 1.22 -19.31 -7.17
C LEU A 5 2.33 -18.53 -7.88
N ASN A 6 2.60 -18.88 -9.14
CA ASN A 6 3.56 -18.15 -9.97
C ASN A 6 2.96 -16.79 -10.35
N ASN A 7 3.10 -15.82 -9.45
CA ASN A 7 2.45 -14.53 -9.54
C ASN A 7 3.49 -13.41 -9.44
N LYS A 8 3.71 -12.69 -10.54
CA LYS A 8 4.66 -11.57 -10.59
C LYS A 8 4.38 -10.48 -9.53
N TYR A 9 3.15 -10.38 -9.05
CA TYR A 9 2.76 -9.41 -8.01
C TYR A 9 3.10 -9.87 -6.58
N SER A 10 3.59 -11.11 -6.40
CA SER A 10 3.99 -11.65 -5.09
C SER A 10 5.36 -11.17 -4.61
N ILE A 11 6.09 -10.46 -5.46
CA ILE A 11 7.44 -9.96 -5.12
C ILE A 11 7.33 -9.02 -3.92
N ILE A 12 8.05 -9.36 -2.86
CA ILE A 12 8.07 -8.57 -1.63
C ILE A 12 9.25 -7.59 -1.65
N VAL A 13 8.97 -6.37 -1.16
CA VAL A 13 9.98 -5.37 -0.81
C VAL A 13 9.75 -4.98 0.65
N ASN A 14 10.73 -5.18 1.51
CA ASN A 14 10.67 -4.88 2.92
C ASN A 14 12.08 -4.64 3.49
N LYS A 15 12.22 -4.50 4.81
CA LYS A 15 13.51 -4.27 5.46
C LYS A 15 14.52 -5.41 5.29
N LYS A 16 14.05 -6.64 4.97
CA LYS A 16 14.90 -7.83 4.74
C LYS A 16 15.22 -8.05 3.27
N ARG A 17 14.34 -7.61 2.36
CA ARG A 17 14.51 -7.72 0.91
C ARG A 17 14.35 -6.35 0.28
N ARG A 18 15.45 -5.80 -0.20
CA ARG A 18 15.49 -4.50 -0.86
C ARG A 18 14.86 -4.55 -2.25
N TYR A 19 14.33 -3.41 -2.68
CA TYR A 19 13.90 -3.18 -4.05
C TYR A 19 15.06 -3.43 -5.02
N ASN A 20 14.77 -4.19 -6.07
CA ASN A 20 15.65 -4.39 -7.21
C ASN A 20 14.85 -4.10 -8.49
N ALA A 21 15.28 -3.13 -9.29
CA ALA A 21 14.57 -2.71 -10.48
C ALA A 21 14.39 -3.83 -11.51
N ASP A 22 15.32 -4.79 -11.59
CA ASP A 22 15.23 -5.93 -12.51
C ASP A 22 14.03 -6.85 -12.23
N ASP A 23 13.60 -6.94 -10.97
CA ASP A 23 12.40 -7.70 -10.58
C ASP A 23 11.11 -7.08 -11.14
N PHE A 24 11.14 -5.81 -11.53
CA PHE A 24 9.98 -5.01 -11.96
C PHE A 24 10.09 -4.50 -13.40
N LYS A 25 11.09 -4.93 -14.18
CA LYS A 25 11.32 -4.47 -15.57
C LYS A 25 10.15 -4.74 -16.53
N ASP A 26 9.38 -5.79 -16.28
CA ASP A 26 8.24 -6.20 -17.11
C ASP A 26 6.90 -5.58 -16.63
N PHE A 27 6.96 -4.68 -15.64
CA PHE A 27 5.80 -3.94 -15.20
C PHE A 27 5.63 -2.66 -16.02
N LYS A 28 4.38 -2.32 -16.27
CA LYS A 28 4.01 -1.13 -17.04
C LYS A 28 3.49 -0.06 -16.11
N TYR A 29 4.05 1.13 -16.20
CA TYR A 29 3.69 2.25 -15.35
C TYR A 29 2.98 3.34 -16.16
N ILE A 30 1.99 3.95 -15.53
CA ILE A 30 1.21 5.05 -16.09
C ILE A 30 1.20 6.25 -15.14
N ASN A 31 0.99 7.43 -15.71
CA ASN A 31 0.78 8.65 -14.94
C ASN A 31 -0.69 8.77 -14.51
N ILE A 32 -0.91 9.17 -13.27
CA ILE A 32 -2.23 9.50 -12.72
C ILE A 32 -2.14 10.79 -11.92
N THR A 33 -3.28 11.42 -11.66
CA THR A 33 -3.36 12.57 -10.75
C THR A 33 -3.73 12.10 -9.34
N SER A 34 -2.91 12.45 -8.35
CA SER A 34 -3.18 12.19 -6.93
C SER A 34 -4.26 13.11 -6.37
N THR A 35 -4.73 12.82 -5.15
CA THR A 35 -5.75 13.62 -4.44
C THR A 35 -5.34 15.07 -4.20
N ASP A 36 -4.05 15.36 -4.13
CA ASP A 36 -3.48 16.71 -3.98
C ASP A 36 -3.03 17.35 -5.30
N GLY A 37 -3.41 16.76 -6.44
CA GLY A 37 -3.20 17.31 -7.78
C GLY A 37 -1.81 17.05 -8.38
N ARG A 38 -0.94 16.28 -7.70
CA ARG A 38 0.38 15.90 -8.25
C ARG A 38 0.23 14.84 -9.34
N ASN A 39 1.13 14.90 -10.33
CA ASN A 39 1.30 13.81 -11.29
C ASN A 39 2.22 12.74 -10.69
N ILE A 40 1.72 11.54 -10.53
CA ILE A 40 2.44 10.41 -9.91
C ILE A 40 2.35 9.16 -10.79
N LEU A 41 3.34 8.27 -10.68
CA LEU A 41 3.34 7.00 -11.37
C LEU A 41 2.69 5.89 -10.52
N ILE A 42 2.04 4.94 -11.21
CA ILE A 42 1.50 3.72 -10.63
C ILE A 42 1.61 2.58 -11.65
N GLU A 43 1.69 1.34 -11.18
CA GLU A 43 1.61 0.18 -12.08
C GLU A 43 0.20 0.08 -12.69
N GLU A 44 0.13 -0.19 -14.00
CA GLU A 44 -1.09 -0.09 -14.82
C GLU A 44 -2.23 -0.98 -14.29
N VAL A 45 -1.95 -2.26 -14.01
CA VAL A 45 -2.99 -3.20 -13.53
C VAL A 45 -3.43 -2.84 -12.11
N THR A 46 -2.51 -2.41 -11.27
CA THR A 46 -2.81 -1.89 -9.93
C THR A 46 -3.80 -0.73 -9.99
N ASN A 47 -3.56 0.22 -10.91
CA ASN A 47 -4.49 1.33 -11.13
C ASN A 47 -5.85 0.88 -11.64
N ILE A 48 -5.91 -0.06 -12.59
CA ILE A 48 -7.16 -0.62 -13.12
C ILE A 48 -7.99 -1.24 -11.98
N GLN A 49 -7.36 -2.03 -11.13
CA GLN A 49 -8.06 -2.68 -10.02
C GLN A 49 -8.46 -1.68 -8.91
N PHE A 50 -7.62 -0.67 -8.66
CA PHE A 50 -7.99 0.40 -7.73
C PHE A 50 -9.21 1.19 -8.23
N ASN A 51 -9.30 1.50 -9.51
CA ASN A 51 -10.46 2.18 -10.07
C ASN A 51 -11.75 1.35 -9.93
N LYS A 52 -11.68 0.01 -10.05
CA LYS A 52 -12.82 -0.87 -9.77
C LYS A 52 -13.22 -0.83 -8.28
N LEU A 53 -12.24 -0.85 -7.38
CA LEU A 53 -12.47 -0.69 -5.95
C LEU A 53 -13.09 0.67 -5.64
N LYS A 54 -12.62 1.74 -6.27
CA LYS A 54 -13.16 3.10 -6.13
C LYS A 54 -14.63 3.19 -6.55
N GLU A 55 -15.01 2.57 -7.67
CA GLU A 55 -16.41 2.50 -8.10
C GLU A 55 -17.28 1.66 -7.12
N GLU A 56 -16.73 0.60 -6.54
CA GLU A 56 -17.44 -0.17 -5.50
C GLU A 56 -17.67 0.68 -4.25
N MET A 57 -16.65 1.42 -3.80
CA MET A 57 -16.76 2.31 -2.64
C MET A 57 -17.76 3.44 -2.88
N LYS A 58 -17.81 3.98 -4.11
CA LYS A 58 -18.78 5.00 -4.50
C LYS A 58 -20.24 4.50 -4.36
N LYS A 59 -20.51 3.23 -4.64
CA LYS A 59 -21.83 2.61 -4.40
C LYS A 59 -22.18 2.54 -2.91
N GLN A 60 -21.17 2.55 -2.03
CA GLN A 60 -21.35 2.62 -0.58
C GLN A 60 -21.43 4.07 -0.06
N GLY A 61 -21.48 5.06 -0.96
CA GLY A 61 -21.46 6.48 -0.60
C GLY A 61 -20.08 6.99 -0.13
N ILE A 62 -19.01 6.24 -0.39
CA ILE A 62 -17.66 6.56 0.06
C ILE A 62 -16.81 6.93 -1.16
N ASN A 63 -16.17 8.11 -1.11
CA ASN A 63 -15.17 8.52 -2.09
C ASN A 63 -13.77 8.26 -1.56
N ILE A 64 -12.99 7.48 -2.32
CA ILE A 64 -11.58 7.21 -2.04
C ILE A 64 -10.70 7.73 -3.18
N GLY A 65 -9.46 8.07 -2.87
CA GLY A 65 -8.47 8.54 -3.84
C GLY A 65 -7.07 8.12 -3.48
N ILE A 66 -6.15 8.26 -4.42
CA ILE A 66 -4.73 7.91 -4.27
C ILE A 66 -3.96 9.15 -3.81
N LYS A 67 -3.31 9.07 -2.66
CA LYS A 67 -2.35 10.09 -2.19
C LYS A 67 -0.95 9.80 -2.72
N TYR A 68 -0.49 8.58 -2.52
CA TYR A 68 0.82 8.11 -2.96
C TYR A 68 0.67 6.74 -3.65
N ALA A 69 1.48 6.53 -4.69
CA ALA A 69 1.66 5.25 -5.34
C ALA A 69 3.17 4.98 -5.51
N LEU A 70 3.73 5.05 -6.70
CA LEU A 70 5.18 4.92 -6.88
C LEU A 70 5.88 6.13 -6.23
N ARG A 71 6.92 5.83 -5.45
CA ARG A 71 7.82 6.80 -4.83
C ARG A 71 9.25 6.39 -5.18
N ASN A 72 10.01 7.28 -5.80
CA ASN A 72 11.40 7.02 -6.14
C ASN A 72 12.31 7.06 -4.89
N GLU A 73 13.57 6.67 -5.05
CA GLU A 73 14.52 6.60 -3.93
C GLU A 73 14.80 7.97 -3.29
N GLN A 74 14.85 9.04 -4.10
CA GLN A 74 15.07 10.40 -3.58
C GLN A 74 13.88 10.87 -2.72
N GLU A 75 12.67 10.69 -3.22
CA GLU A 75 11.44 11.01 -2.46
C GLU A 75 11.35 10.23 -1.16
N GLN A 76 11.73 8.93 -1.20
CA GLN A 76 11.76 8.09 0.01
C GLN A 76 12.84 8.55 1.00
N SER A 77 14.02 8.95 0.50
CA SER A 77 15.10 9.49 1.33
C SER A 77 14.67 10.75 2.05
N ASP A 78 14.05 11.68 1.32
CA ASP A 78 13.62 12.96 1.87
C ASP A 78 12.50 12.77 2.92
N LEU A 79 11.56 11.88 2.63
CA LEU A 79 10.51 11.49 3.59
C LEU A 79 11.11 10.88 4.85
N TYR A 80 12.00 9.91 4.72
CA TYR A 80 12.60 9.22 5.86
C TYR A 80 13.44 10.19 6.73
N LYS A 81 14.25 11.06 6.12
CA LYS A 81 15.00 12.10 6.83
C LYS A 81 14.08 13.03 7.63
N LYS A 82 13.02 13.53 6.99
CA LYS A 82 12.02 14.38 7.63
C LYS A 82 11.41 13.73 8.88
N PHE A 83 11.10 12.42 8.80
CA PHE A 83 10.54 11.70 9.94
C PHE A 83 11.59 11.44 11.04
N CYS A 84 12.84 11.14 10.67
CA CYS A 84 13.94 11.03 11.63
C CYS A 84 14.20 12.34 12.37
N GLU A 85 14.19 13.46 11.68
CA GLU A 85 14.36 14.79 12.28
C GLU A 85 13.22 15.17 13.20
N LYS A 86 11.98 14.85 12.81
CA LYS A 86 10.78 15.24 13.58
C LYS A 86 10.52 14.34 14.79
N TYR A 87 10.74 13.04 14.66
CA TYR A 87 10.28 12.04 15.64
C TYR A 87 11.41 11.16 16.20
N GLY A 88 12.63 11.31 15.72
CA GLY A 88 13.75 10.43 16.03
C GLY A 88 13.76 9.13 15.19
N LYS A 89 14.95 8.57 15.01
CA LYS A 89 15.18 7.40 14.13
C LYS A 89 14.38 6.16 14.55
N GLU A 90 14.34 5.87 15.85
CA GLU A 90 13.65 4.66 16.35
C GLU A 90 12.14 4.68 16.03
N TYR A 91 11.51 5.85 16.14
CA TYR A 91 10.10 6.01 15.77
C TYR A 91 9.92 6.01 14.26
N ALA A 92 10.78 6.72 13.53
CA ALA A 92 10.73 6.75 12.06
C ALA A 92 10.83 5.35 11.46
N ASP A 93 11.71 4.50 11.97
CA ASP A 93 11.88 3.11 11.52
C ASP A 93 10.60 2.26 11.64
N LYS A 94 9.68 2.62 12.52
CA LYS A 94 8.41 1.89 12.71
C LYS A 94 7.30 2.33 11.75
N ILE A 95 7.41 3.53 11.15
CA ILE A 95 6.35 4.13 10.34
C ILE A 95 6.77 4.50 8.91
N VAL A 96 8.07 4.58 8.63
CA VAL A 96 8.59 4.88 7.30
C VAL A 96 9.73 3.93 6.99
N CYS A 97 9.62 3.21 5.89
CA CYS A 97 10.70 2.32 5.45
C CYS A 97 11.93 3.14 5.01
N PRO A 98 13.15 2.73 5.39
CA PRO A 98 14.37 3.28 4.80
C PRO A 98 14.40 3.12 3.27
N VAL A 99 15.22 3.94 2.60
CA VAL A 99 15.39 3.88 1.13
C VAL A 99 15.72 2.47 0.66
N GLY A 100 15.08 2.04 -0.41
CA GLY A 100 15.24 0.72 -1.01
C GLY A 100 14.47 -0.39 -0.29
N THR A 101 13.73 -0.09 0.79
CA THR A 101 12.94 -1.08 1.53
C THR A 101 11.44 -0.76 1.57
N SER A 102 11.03 0.28 0.86
CA SER A 102 9.63 0.70 0.74
C SER A 102 8.95 0.01 -0.44
N GLU A 103 7.75 -0.53 -0.23
CA GLU A 103 6.93 -1.08 -1.32
C GLU A 103 6.47 -0.03 -2.33
N HIS A 104 6.48 1.25 -1.98
CA HIS A 104 6.18 2.32 -2.92
C HIS A 104 7.17 2.39 -4.09
N HIS A 105 8.40 1.85 -3.95
CA HIS A 105 9.32 1.74 -5.09
C HIS A 105 8.78 0.83 -6.22
N THR A 106 7.85 -0.06 -5.90
CA THR A 106 7.30 -1.04 -6.86
C THR A 106 6.14 -0.48 -7.71
N GLY A 107 5.48 0.60 -7.26
CA GLY A 107 4.23 1.09 -7.84
C GLY A 107 3.01 0.17 -7.62
N LEU A 108 3.15 -0.89 -6.80
CA LEU A 108 2.09 -1.83 -6.42
C LEU A 108 1.41 -1.48 -5.10
N ALA A 109 1.99 -0.55 -4.33
CA ALA A 109 1.44 -0.04 -3.08
C ALA A 109 0.75 1.31 -3.29
N ILE A 110 -0.33 1.53 -2.56
CA ILE A 110 -1.15 2.74 -2.61
C ILE A 110 -1.44 3.21 -1.19
N ASP A 111 -1.20 4.51 -0.94
CA ASP A 111 -1.76 5.19 0.22
C ASP A 111 -3.08 5.84 -0.18
N VAL A 112 -4.16 5.37 0.45
CA VAL A 112 -5.54 5.77 0.14
C VAL A 112 -5.99 6.88 1.07
N GLU A 113 -6.57 7.94 0.49
CA GLU A 113 -7.31 8.97 1.23
C GLU A 113 -8.82 8.77 1.06
N VAL A 114 -9.58 9.20 2.05
CA VAL A 114 -11.04 9.24 2.03
C VAL A 114 -11.52 10.68 1.99
N MET A 115 -12.63 10.93 1.30
CA MET A 115 -13.24 12.26 1.25
C MET A 115 -14.33 12.38 2.32
N VAL A 116 -14.18 13.38 3.19
CA VAL A 116 -15.16 13.75 4.22
C VAL A 116 -15.43 15.23 4.09
N ASP A 117 -16.67 15.64 4.04
CA ASP A 117 -17.10 17.06 3.92
C ASP A 117 -16.37 17.81 2.77
N ASN A 118 -16.27 17.17 1.61
CA ASN A 118 -15.59 17.66 0.40
C ASN A 118 -14.07 17.94 0.59
N LYS A 119 -13.44 17.33 1.60
CA LYS A 119 -12.00 17.42 1.84
C LYS A 119 -11.38 16.03 1.87
N TRP A 120 -10.20 15.89 1.26
CA TRP A 120 -9.39 14.70 1.42
C TRP A 120 -8.78 14.68 2.82
N ILE A 121 -8.96 13.58 3.53
CA ILE A 121 -8.42 13.38 4.87
C ILE A 121 -7.07 12.70 4.76
N ILE A 122 -6.04 13.38 5.28
CA ILE A 122 -4.69 12.86 5.42
C ILE A 122 -4.64 11.92 6.62
N ASN A 123 -4.19 10.70 6.38
CA ASN A 123 -4.32 9.57 7.27
C ASN A 123 -3.72 9.74 8.67
N ASN A 124 -2.50 10.33 8.76
CA ASN A 124 -1.78 10.39 10.03
C ASN A 124 -2.35 11.42 11.02
N ASP A 125 -2.98 12.49 10.51
CA ASP A 125 -3.44 13.60 11.34
C ASP A 125 -4.91 13.45 11.78
N ASN A 126 -5.66 12.51 11.14
CA ASN A 126 -7.11 12.33 11.38
C ASN A 126 -7.50 10.83 11.29
N ILE A 127 -6.71 9.96 11.88
CA ILE A 127 -6.92 8.51 11.78
C ILE A 127 -8.27 8.07 12.39
N GLU A 128 -8.72 8.74 13.45
CA GLU A 128 -10.02 8.48 14.08
C GLU A 128 -11.20 8.75 13.14
N ILE A 129 -11.05 9.64 12.16
CA ILE A 129 -12.08 9.94 11.16
C ILE A 129 -11.95 8.98 9.96
N SER A 130 -10.74 8.75 9.48
CA SER A 130 -10.49 7.96 8.27
C SER A 130 -10.56 6.45 8.51
N GLU A 131 -10.10 5.93 9.64
CA GLU A 131 -10.04 4.49 9.90
C GLU A 131 -11.41 3.79 9.82
N PRO A 132 -12.52 4.29 10.39
CA PRO A 132 -13.81 3.65 10.25
C PRO A 132 -14.26 3.51 8.79
N ILE A 133 -13.98 4.52 7.95
CA ILE A 133 -14.31 4.53 6.53
C ILE A 133 -13.41 3.55 5.76
N LEU A 134 -12.10 3.57 6.04
CA LEU A 134 -11.13 2.65 5.45
C LEU A 134 -11.44 1.18 5.81
N LYS A 135 -11.95 0.91 7.01
CA LYS A 135 -12.42 -0.43 7.41
C LYS A 135 -13.58 -0.94 6.55
N VAL A 136 -14.44 -0.06 6.05
CA VAL A 136 -15.44 -0.47 5.04
C VAL A 136 -14.75 -0.88 3.75
N MET A 137 -13.77 -0.11 3.27
CA MET A 137 -12.97 -0.45 2.09
C MET A 137 -12.24 -1.79 2.26
N HIS A 138 -11.69 -2.08 3.43
CA HIS A 138 -10.96 -3.33 3.69
C HIS A 138 -11.79 -4.58 3.36
N ARG A 139 -13.12 -4.55 3.52
CA ARG A 139 -14.01 -5.68 3.21
C ARG A 139 -14.04 -6.03 1.72
N TYR A 140 -13.64 -5.09 0.87
CA TYR A 140 -13.66 -5.24 -0.60
C TYR A 140 -12.27 -5.46 -1.20
N LEU A 141 -11.18 -5.28 -0.45
CA LEU A 141 -9.82 -5.35 -0.97
C LEU A 141 -9.55 -6.62 -1.76
N ILE A 142 -9.87 -7.77 -1.18
CA ILE A 142 -9.58 -9.09 -1.73
C ILE A 142 -10.25 -9.30 -3.08
N LYS A 143 -11.48 -8.83 -3.24
CA LYS A 143 -12.25 -8.90 -4.49
C LYS A 143 -11.51 -8.26 -5.66
N TYR A 144 -10.68 -7.27 -5.38
CA TYR A 144 -9.91 -6.52 -6.38
C TYR A 144 -8.40 -6.82 -6.33
N GLY A 145 -7.99 -7.86 -5.62
CA GLY A 145 -6.61 -8.32 -5.55
C GLY A 145 -5.69 -7.50 -4.66
N PHE A 146 -6.27 -6.71 -3.75
CA PHE A 146 -5.52 -5.97 -2.74
C PHE A 146 -5.52 -6.67 -1.40
N ILE A 147 -4.51 -6.36 -0.60
CA ILE A 147 -4.40 -6.70 0.82
C ILE A 147 -4.19 -5.44 1.64
N LEU A 148 -4.63 -5.45 2.90
CA LEU A 148 -4.15 -4.52 3.91
C LEU A 148 -2.73 -4.94 4.28
N ARG A 149 -1.74 -4.11 3.91
CA ARG A 149 -0.34 -4.53 3.96
C ARG A 149 0.22 -4.61 5.38
N TYR A 150 -0.17 -3.68 6.24
CA TYR A 150 0.29 -3.54 7.61
C TYR A 150 -0.87 -3.62 8.59
N PRO A 151 -1.46 -4.81 8.81
CA PRO A 151 -2.58 -5.01 9.72
C PRO A 151 -2.14 -4.99 11.19
N LYS A 152 -3.08 -4.70 12.10
CA LYS A 152 -2.86 -4.81 13.55
C LYS A 152 -2.45 -6.25 13.93
N GLN A 153 -1.61 -6.37 14.96
CA GLN A 153 -1.11 -7.64 15.53
C GLN A 153 -0.14 -8.42 14.62
N LYS A 154 0.34 -7.81 13.54
CA LYS A 154 1.36 -8.38 12.64
C LYS A 154 2.64 -7.52 12.58
N GLU A 155 2.76 -6.50 13.42
CA GLU A 155 3.88 -5.55 13.43
C GLU A 155 5.24 -6.24 13.67
N ASN A 156 5.26 -7.32 14.45
CA ASN A 156 6.47 -8.13 14.68
C ASN A 156 6.98 -8.82 13.40
N ILE A 157 6.10 -9.07 12.44
CA ILE A 157 6.40 -9.74 11.17
C ILE A 157 6.73 -8.69 10.11
N THR A 158 5.85 -7.72 9.93
CA THR A 158 5.97 -6.68 8.90
C THR A 158 6.99 -5.60 9.26
N GLN A 159 7.30 -5.45 10.56
CA GLN A 159 8.20 -4.42 11.12
C GLN A 159 7.73 -2.97 10.87
N ILE A 160 6.47 -2.80 10.50
CA ILE A 160 5.80 -1.51 10.32
C ILE A 160 4.54 -1.52 11.19
N THR A 161 4.22 -0.38 11.79
CA THR A 161 3.00 -0.19 12.56
C THR A 161 1.76 -0.32 11.69
N TYR A 162 0.60 -0.46 12.31
CA TYR A 162 -0.67 -0.50 11.61
C TYR A 162 -0.92 0.74 10.73
N GLU A 163 -1.19 0.51 9.46
CA GLU A 163 -1.49 1.54 8.47
C GLU A 163 -2.79 1.21 7.71
N PRO A 164 -3.97 1.69 8.17
CA PRO A 164 -5.24 1.35 7.53
C PRO A 164 -5.39 1.88 6.10
N TRP A 165 -4.57 2.84 5.70
CA TRP A 165 -4.57 3.45 4.36
C TRP A 165 -3.68 2.71 3.37
N HIS A 166 -2.66 1.98 3.85
CA HIS A 166 -1.64 1.37 2.99
C HIS A 166 -2.11 -0.01 2.49
N ILE A 167 -2.49 -0.05 1.22
CA ILE A 167 -2.91 -1.27 0.54
C ILE A 167 -1.88 -1.70 -0.50
N ARG A 168 -1.75 -3.03 -0.68
CA ARG A 168 -0.83 -3.61 -1.65
C ARG A 168 -1.59 -4.50 -2.64
N TYR A 169 -1.35 -4.29 -3.94
CA TYR A 169 -1.85 -5.19 -4.99
C TYR A 169 -0.98 -6.44 -5.09
N VAL A 170 -1.61 -7.61 -5.04
CA VAL A 170 -0.96 -8.93 -5.12
C VAL A 170 -1.68 -9.87 -6.08
N GLY A 171 -2.76 -9.41 -6.74
CA GLY A 171 -3.66 -10.25 -7.52
C GLY A 171 -4.69 -10.98 -6.68
N THR A 172 -5.82 -11.35 -7.28
CA THR A 172 -6.97 -11.90 -6.54
C THR A 172 -6.70 -13.27 -5.92
N GLU A 173 -5.95 -14.13 -6.59
CA GLU A 173 -5.64 -15.48 -6.07
C GLU A 173 -4.80 -15.40 -4.81
N LEU A 174 -3.70 -14.64 -4.83
CA LEU A 174 -2.84 -14.48 -3.67
C LEU A 174 -3.54 -13.70 -2.55
N ALA A 175 -4.33 -12.68 -2.87
CA ALA A 175 -5.11 -11.95 -1.87
C ALA A 175 -6.09 -12.87 -1.13
N ASN A 176 -6.80 -13.76 -1.85
CA ASN A 176 -7.67 -14.76 -1.25
C ASN A 176 -6.90 -15.75 -0.38
N TYR A 177 -5.78 -16.29 -0.87
CA TYR A 177 -4.95 -17.23 -0.12
C TYR A 177 -4.47 -16.64 1.21
N LEU A 178 -3.89 -15.43 1.17
CA LEU A 178 -3.40 -14.72 2.35
C LEU A 178 -4.52 -14.49 3.37
N ASN A 179 -5.68 -14.06 2.91
CA ASN A 179 -6.83 -13.80 3.78
C ASN A 179 -7.38 -15.08 4.42
N GLN A 180 -7.55 -16.15 3.66
CA GLN A 180 -8.08 -17.43 4.16
C GLN A 180 -7.16 -18.06 5.24
N ASN A 181 -5.86 -17.85 5.12
CA ASN A 181 -4.86 -18.38 6.04
C ASN A 181 -4.42 -17.38 7.12
N ASN A 182 -5.03 -16.18 7.17
CA ASN A 182 -4.66 -15.10 8.08
C ASN A 182 -3.16 -14.73 8.03
N LEU A 183 -2.60 -14.70 6.81
CA LEU A 183 -1.20 -14.40 6.54
C LEU A 183 -1.02 -12.97 6.03
N VAL A 184 0.12 -12.36 6.37
CA VAL A 184 0.62 -11.18 5.67
C VAL A 184 1.59 -11.61 4.56
N LEU A 185 1.87 -10.72 3.61
CA LEU A 185 2.73 -11.03 2.47
C LEU A 185 4.13 -11.52 2.89
N ASP A 186 4.65 -11.04 4.02
CA ASP A 186 5.94 -11.47 4.58
C ASP A 186 5.96 -12.94 5.01
N GLU A 187 4.80 -13.52 5.35
CA GLU A 187 4.67 -14.93 5.76
C GLU A 187 4.50 -15.86 4.57
N TYR A 188 4.05 -15.34 3.42
CA TYR A 188 3.88 -16.12 2.20
C TYR A 188 5.19 -16.44 1.50
N SER A 189 6.16 -15.60 1.68
CA SER A 189 7.41 -15.64 0.94
C SER A 189 8.29 -16.81 1.35
N TYR A 190 8.69 -17.53 0.37
CA TYR A 190 9.97 -18.25 0.23
C TYR A 190 9.98 -19.66 0.69
#